data_3b3cb579156e6dd739e8533742f1d627
#
_entry.id   3b3cb579156e6dd739e8533742f1d627
#
_cell.length_a   1.000
_cell.length_b   1.000
_cell.length_c   1.000
_cell.angle_alpha   90.00
_cell.angle_beta   90.00
_cell.angle_gamma   90.00
#
_symmetry.space_group_name_H-M   'P 1'
#
loop_
_entity.id
_entity.type
_entity.pdbx_description
1 polymer ?
#
loop_
_entity_poly.entity_id
_entity_poly.type
_entity_poly.pdbx_seq_one_letter_code
_entity_poly.pdbx_strand_id
1 'polypeptide(L)'
;MRKDSLLSKHAKTFYWAGLFLPKDTLKKCSHLYDFCRTLDDIADQKKELSFKKKQFKIFKTKFKKKNSSLPVIKNIWRLIEKENISKKIILDLFDGIESDLKKTVRMTGKNNLLLYSYRVAGTVGLMMAKILKVKEKYSLIGAINLGVAMQLTNIARDVIEDKKNKRFYINHDFNSIKKNIQMADKFYLYSLYSIRNIPIGFRFSILVARRIYRQIGYEILKEKNIHNYNKAGKIYVSKIKKCFQTFFSLIDFVQILCTKTKRQKNSNLYSIIKKKINLYERI
;
A
#
# COMPACT_ATOMS: atom_id res chain seq x y z
N MET A 1 0.44 -24.11 5.75
CA MET A 1 0.91 -22.83 5.21
C MET A 1 2.34 -22.62 5.69
N ARG A 2 3.31 -22.39 4.81
CA ARG A 2 4.71 -22.20 5.23
C ARG A 2 4.81 -20.96 6.11
N LYS A 3 5.25 -21.12 7.37
CA LYS A 3 5.61 -20.00 8.29
C LYS A 3 6.71 -19.08 7.73
N ASP A 4 7.23 -19.39 6.55
CA ASP A 4 8.43 -18.79 5.94
C ASP A 4 8.17 -17.84 4.77
N SER A 5 6.92 -17.37 4.56
CA SER A 5 6.67 -16.34 3.55
C SER A 5 7.21 -14.97 3.98
N LEU A 6 7.72 -14.16 3.04
CA LEU A 6 8.15 -12.79 3.34
C LEU A 6 7.00 -11.97 3.96
N LEU A 7 5.76 -12.24 3.55
CA LEU A 7 4.56 -11.64 4.11
C LEU A 7 4.45 -11.88 5.63
N SER A 8 4.67 -13.12 6.11
CA SER A 8 4.58 -13.44 7.56
C SER A 8 5.73 -12.83 8.36
N LYS A 9 6.92 -12.74 7.77
CA LYS A 9 8.14 -12.20 8.41
C LYS A 9 8.13 -10.68 8.50
N HIS A 10 7.75 -9.99 7.42
CA HIS A 10 7.95 -8.54 7.28
C HIS A 10 6.65 -7.72 7.36
N ALA A 11 5.48 -8.31 7.09
CA ALA A 11 4.20 -7.60 7.04
C ALA A 11 3.16 -8.14 8.02
N LYS A 12 3.49 -8.11 9.31
CA LYS A 12 2.64 -8.68 10.39
C LYS A 12 1.18 -8.22 10.36
N THR A 13 0.90 -7.01 9.92
CA THR A 13 -0.46 -6.47 9.81
C THR A 13 -1.21 -7.07 8.61
N PHE A 14 -0.57 -7.15 7.45
CA PHE A 14 -1.16 -7.78 6.28
C PHE A 14 -1.32 -9.29 6.47
N TYR A 15 -0.34 -9.93 7.11
CA TYR A 15 -0.45 -11.34 7.46
C TYR A 15 -1.65 -11.60 8.38
N TRP A 16 -1.84 -10.78 9.43
CA TRP A 16 -2.98 -10.87 10.34
C TRP A 16 -4.31 -10.78 9.60
N ALA A 17 -4.48 -9.76 8.76
CA ALA A 17 -5.68 -9.60 7.94
C ALA A 17 -5.85 -10.75 6.93
N GLY A 18 -4.76 -11.24 6.37
CA GLY A 18 -4.74 -12.34 5.41
C GLY A 18 -5.22 -13.68 5.97
N LEU A 19 -5.20 -13.87 7.29
CA LEU A 19 -5.73 -15.08 7.94
C LEU A 19 -7.23 -15.27 7.69
N PHE A 20 -7.94 -14.21 7.34
CA PHE A 20 -9.37 -14.24 6.98
C PHE A 20 -9.63 -14.43 5.48
N LEU A 21 -8.58 -14.69 4.68
CA LEU A 21 -8.70 -15.04 3.26
C LEU A 21 -8.64 -16.56 3.06
N PRO A 22 -9.32 -17.09 2.02
CA PRO A 22 -9.09 -18.46 1.57
C PRO A 22 -7.61 -18.70 1.27
N LYS A 23 -7.11 -19.92 1.57
CA LYS A 23 -5.69 -20.27 1.45
C LYS A 23 -5.09 -19.94 0.09
N ASP A 24 -5.79 -20.24 -1.01
CA ASP A 24 -5.31 -19.96 -2.36
C ASP A 24 -5.22 -18.46 -2.65
N THR A 25 -6.18 -17.69 -2.17
CA THR A 25 -6.17 -16.23 -2.30
C THR A 25 -5.02 -15.63 -1.49
N LEU A 26 -4.82 -16.08 -0.25
CA LEU A 26 -3.69 -15.65 0.58
C LEU A 26 -2.34 -15.98 -0.09
N LYS A 27 -2.21 -17.15 -0.74
CA LYS A 27 -1.01 -17.50 -1.51
C LYS A 27 -0.76 -16.53 -2.67
N LYS A 28 -1.79 -16.15 -3.41
CA LYS A 28 -1.68 -15.14 -4.49
C LYS A 28 -1.26 -13.78 -3.93
N CYS A 29 -1.86 -13.34 -2.82
CA CYS A 29 -1.49 -12.10 -2.12
C CYS A 29 -0.02 -12.15 -1.64
N SER A 30 0.46 -13.32 -1.17
CA SER A 30 1.87 -13.50 -0.79
C SER A 30 2.80 -13.35 -1.99
N HIS A 31 2.46 -13.90 -3.16
CA HIS A 31 3.27 -13.72 -4.37
C HIS A 31 3.36 -12.26 -4.82
N LEU A 32 2.25 -11.51 -4.73
CA LEU A 32 2.26 -10.07 -4.99
C LEU A 32 3.15 -9.34 -3.97
N TYR A 33 3.01 -9.68 -2.69
CA TYR A 33 3.83 -9.09 -1.63
C TYR A 33 5.32 -9.38 -1.85
N ASP A 34 5.69 -10.62 -2.15
CA ASP A 34 7.09 -11.02 -2.39
C ASP A 34 7.71 -10.23 -3.55
N PHE A 35 6.92 -9.96 -4.60
CA PHE A 35 7.36 -9.12 -5.72
C PHE A 35 7.61 -7.68 -5.29
N CYS A 36 6.66 -7.04 -4.60
CA CYS A 36 6.81 -5.67 -4.10
C CYS A 36 7.98 -5.58 -3.12
N ARG A 37 8.09 -6.52 -2.17
CA ARG A 37 9.16 -6.55 -1.19
C ARG A 37 10.55 -6.71 -1.83
N THR A 38 10.67 -7.52 -2.88
CA THR A 38 11.94 -7.65 -3.62
C THR A 38 12.37 -6.32 -4.24
N LEU A 39 11.43 -5.53 -4.75
CA LEU A 39 11.73 -4.21 -5.30
C LEU A 39 12.17 -3.21 -4.21
N ASP A 40 11.46 -3.22 -3.07
CA ASP A 40 11.81 -2.39 -1.92
C ASP A 40 13.21 -2.76 -1.39
N ASP A 41 13.50 -4.07 -1.24
CA ASP A 41 14.81 -4.53 -0.77
C ASP A 41 15.95 -4.11 -1.69
N ILE A 42 15.75 -4.06 -3.02
CA ILE A 42 16.73 -3.53 -3.96
C ILE A 42 16.98 -2.03 -3.72
N ALA A 43 15.93 -1.26 -3.43
CA ALA A 43 16.04 0.17 -3.19
C ALA A 43 16.60 0.52 -1.80
N ASP A 44 16.34 -0.34 -0.79
CA ASP A 44 16.66 -0.06 0.62
C ASP A 44 17.97 -0.68 1.10
N GLN A 45 18.59 -1.58 0.31
CA GLN A 45 19.86 -2.19 0.69
C GLN A 45 20.96 -1.16 0.98
N LYS A 46 21.81 -1.43 1.98
CA LYS A 46 22.96 -0.58 2.35
C LYS A 46 24.14 -0.76 1.39
N LYS A 47 23.96 -0.33 0.15
CA LYS A 47 24.96 -0.40 -0.93
C LYS A 47 25.01 0.93 -1.69
N GLU A 48 26.09 1.12 -2.46
CA GLU A 48 26.25 2.28 -3.32
C GLU A 48 25.07 2.49 -4.28
N LEU A 49 24.72 3.75 -4.56
CA LEU A 49 23.59 4.10 -5.41
C LEU A 49 23.74 3.53 -6.84
N SER A 50 24.95 3.52 -7.37
CA SER A 50 25.30 2.92 -8.67
C SER A 50 24.93 1.43 -8.71
N PHE A 51 25.29 0.71 -7.65
CA PHE A 51 24.97 -0.72 -7.49
C PHE A 51 23.46 -0.94 -7.42
N LYS A 52 22.73 -0.17 -6.59
CA LYS A 52 21.28 -0.26 -6.50
C LYS A 52 20.58 -0.04 -7.84
N LYS A 53 20.99 1.01 -8.59
CA LYS A 53 20.46 1.30 -9.93
C LYS A 53 20.73 0.16 -10.91
N LYS A 54 21.94 -0.42 -10.88
CA LYS A 54 22.30 -1.59 -11.69
C LYS A 54 21.41 -2.79 -11.37
N GLN A 55 21.25 -3.13 -10.09
CA GLN A 55 20.39 -4.24 -9.66
C GLN A 55 18.92 -4.01 -10.06
N PHE A 56 18.40 -2.82 -9.87
CA PHE A 56 17.05 -2.46 -10.27
C PHE A 56 16.85 -2.60 -11.80
N LYS A 57 17.79 -2.08 -12.60
CA LYS A 57 17.76 -2.21 -14.07
C LYS A 57 17.79 -3.67 -14.52
N ILE A 58 18.65 -4.50 -13.90
CA ILE A 58 18.72 -5.94 -14.16
C ILE A 58 17.38 -6.62 -13.84
N PHE A 59 16.80 -6.33 -12.66
CA PHE A 59 15.52 -6.90 -12.26
C PHE A 59 14.38 -6.47 -13.20
N LYS A 60 14.29 -5.17 -13.54
CA LYS A 60 13.31 -4.61 -14.49
C LYS A 60 13.43 -5.27 -15.88
N THR A 61 14.67 -5.52 -16.34
CA THR A 61 14.94 -6.23 -17.62
C THR A 61 14.52 -7.69 -17.54
N LYS A 62 14.86 -8.41 -16.48
CA LYS A 62 14.44 -9.80 -16.27
C LYS A 62 12.91 -9.91 -16.20
N PHE A 63 12.24 -8.97 -15.53
CA PHE A 63 10.79 -8.90 -15.51
C PHE A 63 10.23 -8.73 -16.94
N LYS A 64 10.74 -7.76 -17.73
CA LYS A 64 10.27 -7.53 -19.11
C LYS A 64 10.44 -8.75 -20.01
N LYS A 65 11.53 -9.49 -19.83
CA LYS A 65 11.84 -10.74 -20.58
C LYS A 65 11.09 -11.97 -20.06
N LYS A 66 10.21 -11.83 -19.06
CA LYS A 66 9.50 -12.95 -18.40
C LYS A 66 10.45 -14.04 -17.88
N ASN A 67 11.62 -13.67 -17.38
CA ASN A 67 12.64 -14.63 -16.98
C ASN A 67 12.15 -15.49 -15.80
N SER A 68 11.81 -16.75 -16.09
CA SER A 68 11.25 -17.70 -15.11
C SER A 68 12.29 -18.31 -14.17
N SER A 69 13.59 -18.05 -14.35
CA SER A 69 14.63 -18.51 -13.41
C SER A 69 14.50 -17.90 -12.02
N LEU A 70 13.89 -16.69 -11.91
CA LEU A 70 13.58 -16.08 -10.64
C LEU A 70 12.15 -16.42 -10.22
N PRO A 71 11.94 -17.17 -9.11
CA PRO A 71 10.61 -17.57 -8.66
C PRO A 71 9.64 -16.40 -8.47
N VAL A 72 10.14 -15.26 -7.99
CA VAL A 72 9.35 -14.04 -7.80
C VAL A 72 8.81 -13.50 -9.14
N ILE A 73 9.62 -13.51 -10.19
CA ILE A 73 9.19 -13.08 -11.55
C ILE A 73 8.21 -14.09 -12.14
N LYS A 74 8.50 -15.39 -12.02
CA LYS A 74 7.59 -16.46 -12.47
C LYS A 74 6.22 -16.36 -11.82
N ASN A 75 6.17 -16.13 -10.50
CA ASN A 75 4.92 -16.05 -9.76
C ASN A 75 4.12 -14.80 -10.09
N ILE A 76 4.77 -13.62 -10.19
CA ILE A 76 4.06 -12.40 -10.55
C ILE A 76 3.52 -12.44 -11.99
N TRP A 77 4.24 -13.03 -12.96
CA TRP A 77 3.74 -13.19 -14.32
C TRP A 77 2.52 -14.12 -14.38
N ARG A 78 2.52 -15.22 -13.60
CA ARG A 78 1.33 -16.07 -13.49
C ARG A 78 0.12 -15.32 -12.93
N LEU A 79 0.33 -14.39 -11.97
CA LEU A 79 -0.75 -13.53 -11.46
C LEU A 79 -1.22 -12.54 -12.52
N ILE A 80 -0.29 -11.88 -13.23
CA ILE A 80 -0.62 -10.94 -14.32
C ILE A 80 -1.54 -11.60 -15.35
N GLU A 81 -1.18 -12.80 -15.81
CA GLU A 81 -1.92 -13.52 -16.83
C GLU A 81 -3.26 -14.07 -16.29
N LYS A 82 -3.24 -14.73 -15.10
CA LYS A 82 -4.44 -15.35 -14.53
C LYS A 82 -5.49 -14.34 -14.05
N GLU A 83 -5.05 -13.21 -13.49
CA GLU A 83 -5.93 -12.20 -12.89
C GLU A 83 -6.15 -10.99 -13.82
N ASN A 84 -5.69 -11.07 -15.07
CA ASN A 84 -5.79 -10.01 -16.06
C ASN A 84 -5.32 -8.64 -15.54
N ILE A 85 -4.12 -8.63 -14.94
CA ILE A 85 -3.50 -7.41 -14.39
C ILE A 85 -2.80 -6.65 -15.52
N SER A 86 -3.17 -5.40 -15.74
CA SER A 86 -2.50 -4.57 -16.76
C SER A 86 -1.01 -4.38 -16.43
N LYS A 87 -0.15 -4.65 -17.40
CA LYS A 87 1.30 -4.42 -17.28
C LYS A 87 1.63 -2.96 -16.94
N LYS A 88 0.78 -2.01 -17.37
CA LYS A 88 0.94 -0.59 -17.08
C LYS A 88 0.93 -0.30 -15.57
N ILE A 89 0.16 -1.07 -14.77
CA ILE A 89 0.14 -0.94 -13.30
C ILE A 89 1.53 -1.26 -12.71
N ILE A 90 2.17 -2.31 -13.23
CA ILE A 90 3.49 -2.73 -12.74
C ILE A 90 4.58 -1.76 -13.23
N LEU A 91 4.43 -1.19 -14.40
CA LEU A 91 5.35 -0.13 -14.86
C LEU A 91 5.23 1.12 -13.98
N ASP A 92 4.01 1.51 -13.59
CA ASP A 92 3.81 2.61 -12.65
C ASP A 92 4.47 2.30 -11.28
N LEU A 93 4.42 1.05 -10.80
CA LEU A 93 5.14 0.63 -9.58
C LEU A 93 6.66 0.74 -9.76
N PHE A 94 7.21 0.24 -10.87
CA PHE A 94 8.64 0.40 -11.16
C PHE A 94 9.04 1.87 -11.16
N ASP A 95 8.27 2.77 -11.78
CA ASP A 95 8.55 4.21 -11.81
C ASP A 95 8.51 4.84 -10.40
N GLY A 96 7.63 4.32 -9.52
CA GLY A 96 7.59 4.73 -8.11
C GLY A 96 8.87 4.37 -7.37
N ILE A 97 9.29 3.10 -7.43
CA ILE A 97 10.51 2.60 -6.77
C ILE A 97 11.76 3.25 -7.38
N GLU A 98 11.80 3.43 -8.70
CA GLU A 98 12.92 4.10 -9.39
C GLU A 98 13.11 5.55 -8.91
N SER A 99 12.01 6.22 -8.51
CA SER A 99 12.07 7.58 -7.97
C SER A 99 12.81 7.67 -6.62
N ASP A 100 12.91 6.55 -5.88
CA ASP A 100 13.65 6.45 -4.63
C ASP A 100 15.15 6.15 -4.83
N LEU A 101 15.57 5.78 -6.05
CA LEU A 101 16.96 5.50 -6.40
C LEU A 101 17.74 6.80 -6.74
N LYS A 102 17.71 7.74 -5.80
CA LYS A 102 18.41 9.04 -5.89
C LYS A 102 19.28 9.25 -4.66
N LYS A 103 20.32 10.09 -4.78
CA LYS A 103 21.20 10.46 -3.64
C LYS A 103 20.39 11.12 -2.51
N THR A 104 19.39 11.91 -2.88
CA THR A 104 18.42 12.53 -1.96
C THR A 104 17.08 12.56 -2.65
N VAL A 105 16.05 12.08 -1.96
CA VAL A 105 14.65 12.16 -2.39
C VAL A 105 13.98 13.27 -1.62
N ARG A 106 13.38 14.23 -2.34
CA ARG A 106 12.60 15.30 -1.72
C ARG A 106 11.32 15.49 -2.51
N MET A 107 10.19 15.32 -1.82
CA MET A 107 8.88 15.57 -2.41
C MET A 107 8.49 17.04 -2.26
N THR A 108 8.24 17.67 -3.40
CA THR A 108 7.79 19.07 -3.46
C THR A 108 6.28 19.11 -3.66
N GLY A 109 5.57 19.38 -2.56
CA GLY A 109 4.13 19.57 -2.58
C GLY A 109 3.30 18.31 -2.62
N LYS A 110 2.01 18.49 -2.33
CA LYS A 110 1.00 17.44 -2.16
C LYS A 110 0.81 16.58 -3.42
N ASN A 111 0.87 17.17 -4.60
CA ASN A 111 0.59 16.46 -5.85
C ASN A 111 1.64 15.39 -6.13
N ASN A 112 2.92 15.70 -5.90
CA ASN A 112 4.02 14.75 -6.08
C ASN A 112 3.96 13.64 -5.02
N LEU A 113 3.62 13.97 -3.77
CA LEU A 113 3.42 12.99 -2.70
C LEU A 113 2.29 12.02 -3.03
N LEU A 114 1.16 12.50 -3.55
CA LEU A 114 0.04 11.64 -3.94
C LEU A 114 0.35 10.78 -5.16
N LEU A 115 1.05 11.32 -6.16
CA LEU A 115 1.49 10.55 -7.32
C LEU A 115 2.46 9.44 -6.91
N TYR A 116 3.43 9.74 -6.05
CA TYR A 116 4.34 8.76 -5.46
C TYR A 116 3.57 7.67 -4.70
N SER A 117 2.67 8.07 -3.78
CA SER A 117 1.87 7.12 -2.99
C SER A 117 0.98 6.23 -3.88
N TYR A 118 0.45 6.76 -4.98
CA TYR A 118 -0.22 5.95 -5.99
C TYR A 118 0.73 4.92 -6.60
N ARG A 119 1.91 5.38 -7.08
CA ARG A 119 2.86 4.52 -7.79
C ARG A 119 3.35 3.36 -6.93
N VAL A 120 3.71 3.60 -5.65
CA VAL A 120 4.30 2.57 -4.79
C VAL A 120 3.27 1.74 -4.01
N ALA A 121 2.02 2.21 -3.84
CA ALA A 121 1.02 1.51 -3.04
C ALA A 121 -0.39 1.51 -3.64
N GLY A 122 -0.83 2.55 -4.33
CA GLY A 122 -2.11 2.55 -5.05
C GLY A 122 -2.13 1.47 -6.14
N THR A 123 -1.02 1.27 -6.84
CA THR A 123 -0.81 0.17 -7.81
C THR A 123 -0.93 -1.20 -7.15
N VAL A 124 -0.36 -1.36 -5.95
CA VAL A 124 -0.46 -2.61 -5.16
C VAL A 124 -1.91 -2.87 -4.75
N GLY A 125 -2.62 -1.82 -4.29
CA GLY A 125 -4.05 -1.90 -3.98
C GLY A 125 -4.88 -2.34 -5.19
N LEU A 126 -4.59 -1.79 -6.37
CA LEU A 126 -5.27 -2.16 -7.61
C LEU A 126 -4.98 -3.60 -8.04
N MET A 127 -3.72 -4.05 -7.96
CA MET A 127 -3.34 -5.44 -8.23
C MET A 127 -4.02 -6.40 -7.23
N MET A 128 -4.07 -6.03 -5.95
CA MET A 128 -4.78 -6.80 -4.93
C MET A 128 -6.27 -6.94 -5.28
N ALA A 129 -6.94 -5.85 -5.69
CA ALA A 129 -8.34 -5.88 -6.09
C ALA A 129 -8.60 -6.82 -7.28
N LYS A 130 -7.69 -6.87 -8.27
CA LYS A 130 -7.78 -7.85 -9.37
C LYS A 130 -7.66 -9.29 -8.87
N ILE A 131 -6.73 -9.58 -7.95
CA ILE A 131 -6.59 -10.89 -7.29
C ILE A 131 -7.88 -11.28 -6.56
N LEU A 132 -8.55 -10.31 -5.92
CA LEU A 132 -9.84 -10.49 -5.24
C LEU A 132 -11.04 -10.48 -6.18
N LYS A 133 -10.82 -10.53 -7.51
CA LYS A 133 -11.87 -10.60 -8.53
C LYS A 133 -12.82 -9.39 -8.55
N VAL A 134 -12.35 -8.22 -8.15
CA VAL A 134 -13.10 -6.98 -8.20
C VAL A 134 -13.17 -6.52 -9.67
N LYS A 135 -14.38 -6.33 -10.18
CA LYS A 135 -14.64 -5.89 -11.56
C LYS A 135 -15.11 -4.43 -11.63
N GLU A 136 -15.80 -3.99 -10.61
CA GLU A 136 -16.48 -2.71 -10.60
C GLU A 136 -15.49 -1.55 -10.44
N LYS A 137 -15.57 -0.59 -11.35
CA LYS A 137 -14.65 0.55 -11.44
C LYS A 137 -14.55 1.38 -10.17
N TYR A 138 -15.69 1.62 -9.50
CA TYR A 138 -15.71 2.36 -8.24
C TYR A 138 -14.88 1.66 -7.16
N SER A 139 -14.96 0.34 -7.09
CA SER A 139 -14.22 -0.47 -6.12
C SER A 139 -12.73 -0.58 -6.46
N LEU A 140 -12.37 -0.61 -7.74
CA LEU A 140 -10.98 -0.53 -8.18
C LEU A 140 -10.34 0.82 -7.79
N ILE A 141 -11.09 1.92 -7.93
CA ILE A 141 -10.67 3.24 -7.44
C ILE A 141 -10.54 3.23 -5.89
N GLY A 142 -11.47 2.60 -5.20
CA GLY A 142 -11.41 2.43 -3.75
C GLY A 142 -10.19 1.66 -3.27
N ALA A 143 -9.76 0.65 -4.03
CA ALA A 143 -8.54 -0.09 -3.75
C ALA A 143 -7.27 0.77 -3.94
N ILE A 144 -7.24 1.63 -4.96
CA ILE A 144 -6.18 2.64 -5.13
C ILE A 144 -6.15 3.58 -3.92
N ASN A 145 -7.32 4.09 -3.50
CA ASN A 145 -7.42 4.98 -2.35
C ASN A 145 -6.92 4.32 -1.06
N LEU A 146 -7.24 3.04 -0.85
CA LEU A 146 -6.77 2.29 0.31
C LEU A 146 -5.24 2.14 0.30
N GLY A 147 -4.65 1.81 -0.85
CA GLY A 147 -3.19 1.74 -1.01
C GLY A 147 -2.53 3.09 -0.72
N VAL A 148 -3.05 4.18 -1.28
CA VAL A 148 -2.55 5.55 -1.02
C VAL A 148 -2.66 5.90 0.47
N ALA A 149 -3.79 5.59 1.14
CA ALA A 149 -3.96 5.81 2.57
C ALA A 149 -2.90 5.09 3.40
N MET A 150 -2.64 3.83 3.07
CA MET A 150 -1.62 3.02 3.76
C MET A 150 -0.22 3.59 3.56
N GLN A 151 0.12 4.05 2.35
CA GLN A 151 1.42 4.67 2.09
C GLN A 151 1.61 5.99 2.82
N LEU A 152 0.59 6.86 2.83
CA LEU A 152 0.63 8.09 3.61
C LEU A 152 0.83 7.79 5.12
N THR A 153 0.21 6.72 5.62
CA THR A 153 0.41 6.27 7.01
C THR A 153 1.84 5.77 7.24
N ASN A 154 2.43 5.02 6.29
CA ASN A 154 3.82 4.59 6.36
C ASN A 154 4.77 5.80 6.37
N ILE A 155 4.57 6.76 5.47
CA ILE A 155 5.37 8.00 5.42
C ILE A 155 5.29 8.75 6.76
N ALA A 156 4.12 8.85 7.38
CA ALA A 156 3.98 9.50 8.69
C ALA A 156 4.65 8.71 9.82
N ARG A 157 4.71 7.38 9.71
CA ARG A 157 5.33 6.50 10.72
C ARG A 157 6.85 6.46 10.62
N ASP A 158 7.37 6.56 9.42
CA ASP A 158 8.76 6.24 9.11
C ASP A 158 9.63 7.49 8.88
N VAL A 159 9.16 8.71 9.24
CA VAL A 159 9.86 10.01 9.00
C VAL A 159 11.30 10.01 9.51
N ILE A 160 11.56 9.39 10.66
CA ILE A 160 12.92 9.30 11.24
C ILE A 160 13.82 8.40 10.38
N GLU A 161 13.30 7.23 9.98
CA GLU A 161 14.01 6.25 9.17
C GLU A 161 14.27 6.80 7.76
N ASP A 162 13.26 7.42 7.17
CA ASP A 162 13.35 8.07 5.85
C ASP A 162 14.39 9.19 5.86
N LYS A 163 14.42 10.03 6.89
CA LYS A 163 15.43 11.08 7.04
C LYS A 163 16.86 10.51 7.08
N LYS A 164 17.08 9.40 7.80
CA LYS A 164 18.38 8.70 7.83
C LYS A 164 18.79 8.21 6.44
N ASN A 165 17.82 7.81 5.63
CA ASN A 165 18.01 7.36 4.25
C ASN A 165 18.00 8.52 3.22
N LYS A 166 18.06 9.79 3.68
CA LYS A 166 17.98 11.01 2.84
C LYS A 166 16.71 11.08 2.00
N ARG A 167 15.60 10.56 2.52
CA ARG A 167 14.27 10.61 1.93
C ARG A 167 13.40 11.58 2.74
N PHE A 168 12.89 12.60 2.08
CA PHE A 168 12.09 13.67 2.66
C PHE A 168 10.75 13.76 1.92
N TYR A 169 9.83 12.83 2.25
CA TYR A 169 8.48 12.82 1.68
C TYR A 169 7.59 13.90 2.29
N ILE A 170 7.78 14.17 3.58
CA ILE A 170 7.17 15.27 4.35
C ILE A 170 8.24 15.94 5.23
N ASN A 171 7.94 17.11 5.78
CA ASN A 171 8.85 17.76 6.73
C ASN A 171 8.92 16.97 8.05
N HIS A 172 10.07 17.02 8.72
CA HIS A 172 10.30 16.40 10.02
C HIS A 172 9.81 17.30 11.16
N ASP A 173 8.52 17.62 11.14
CA ASP A 173 7.80 18.35 12.19
C ASP A 173 6.45 17.66 12.45
N PHE A 174 5.92 17.79 13.66
CA PHE A 174 4.70 17.07 14.07
C PHE A 174 3.45 17.57 13.33
N ASN A 175 3.42 18.85 12.93
CA ASN A 175 2.30 19.41 12.17
C ASN A 175 2.22 18.78 10.76
N SER A 176 3.36 18.60 10.09
CA SER A 176 3.43 17.89 8.80
C SER A 176 3.01 16.44 8.93
N ILE A 177 3.45 15.72 9.98
CA ILE A 177 3.01 14.36 10.30
C ILE A 177 1.49 14.32 10.50
N LYS A 178 0.94 15.21 11.33
CA LYS A 178 -0.51 15.31 11.59
C LYS A 178 -1.30 15.59 10.32
N LYS A 179 -0.89 16.56 9.51
CA LYS A 179 -1.54 16.87 8.22
C LYS A 179 -1.53 15.68 7.27
N ASN A 180 -0.42 14.92 7.23
CA ASN A 180 -0.31 13.75 6.39
C ASN A 180 -1.24 12.62 6.85
N ILE A 181 -1.37 12.38 8.17
CA ILE A 181 -2.32 11.40 8.74
C ILE A 181 -3.77 11.84 8.46
N GLN A 182 -4.10 13.12 8.60
CA GLN A 182 -5.42 13.64 8.26
C GLN A 182 -5.76 13.44 6.77
N MET A 183 -4.75 13.56 5.90
CA MET A 183 -4.92 13.26 4.48
C MET A 183 -5.13 11.76 4.26
N ALA A 184 -4.35 10.89 4.90
CA ALA A 184 -4.54 9.44 4.85
C ALA A 184 -5.95 9.05 5.31
N ASP A 185 -6.47 9.69 6.36
CA ASP A 185 -7.78 9.43 6.93
C ASP A 185 -8.91 9.66 5.92
N LYS A 186 -8.82 10.73 5.12
CA LYS A 186 -9.76 10.98 4.03
C LYS A 186 -9.77 9.85 2.99
N PHE A 187 -8.59 9.33 2.63
CA PHE A 187 -8.49 8.18 1.70
C PHE A 187 -9.04 6.89 2.32
N TYR A 188 -8.84 6.65 3.62
CA TYR A 188 -9.48 5.54 4.33
C TYR A 188 -11.02 5.65 4.32
N LEU A 189 -11.57 6.84 4.48
CA LEU A 189 -13.02 7.06 4.41
C LEU A 189 -13.55 6.81 2.99
N TYR A 190 -12.87 7.31 1.95
CA TYR A 190 -13.26 7.10 0.56
C TYR A 190 -13.20 5.61 0.14
N SER A 191 -12.30 4.83 0.74
CA SER A 191 -12.18 3.40 0.42
C SER A 191 -13.26 2.53 1.08
N LEU A 192 -13.87 2.95 2.20
CA LEU A 192 -14.75 2.10 3.00
C LEU A 192 -15.92 1.53 2.20
N TYR A 193 -16.71 2.41 1.59
CA TYR A 193 -17.93 1.99 0.89
C TYR A 193 -17.63 1.23 -0.41
N SER A 194 -16.46 1.40 -1.00
CA SER A 194 -16.05 0.65 -2.18
C SER A 194 -15.79 -0.83 -1.89
N ILE A 195 -15.52 -1.19 -0.63
CA ILE A 195 -15.31 -2.57 -0.18
C ILE A 195 -16.60 -3.39 -0.33
N ARG A 196 -17.77 -2.77 -0.32
CA ARG A 196 -19.06 -3.44 -0.51
C ARG A 196 -19.14 -4.30 -1.79
N ASN A 197 -18.47 -3.89 -2.85
CA ASN A 197 -18.52 -4.58 -4.14
C ASN A 197 -17.42 -5.62 -4.31
N ILE A 198 -16.56 -5.80 -3.30
CA ILE A 198 -15.63 -6.93 -3.24
C ILE A 198 -16.46 -8.20 -2.98
N PRO A 199 -16.14 -9.37 -3.56
CA PRO A 199 -16.81 -10.62 -3.22
C PRO A 199 -16.84 -10.86 -1.70
N ILE A 200 -17.99 -11.29 -1.18
CA ILE A 200 -18.28 -11.27 0.27
C ILE A 200 -17.20 -11.97 1.12
N GLY A 201 -16.66 -13.10 0.62
CA GLY A 201 -15.64 -13.88 1.32
C GLY A 201 -14.29 -13.17 1.51
N PHE A 202 -14.09 -11.99 0.89
CA PHE A 202 -12.84 -11.23 1.02
C PHE A 202 -13.00 -9.92 1.77
N ARG A 203 -14.25 -9.42 1.93
CA ARG A 203 -14.52 -8.08 2.49
C ARG A 203 -13.96 -7.91 3.89
N PHE A 204 -14.18 -8.90 4.74
CA PHE A 204 -13.78 -8.83 6.14
C PHE A 204 -12.26 -8.67 6.28
N SER A 205 -11.46 -9.44 5.54
CA SER A 205 -10.00 -9.30 5.51
C SER A 205 -9.55 -7.87 5.16
N ILE A 206 -10.19 -7.26 4.15
CA ILE A 206 -9.83 -5.90 3.71
C ILE A 206 -10.24 -4.85 4.75
N LEU A 207 -11.39 -5.03 5.41
CA LEU A 207 -11.82 -4.15 6.52
C LEU A 207 -10.85 -4.24 7.70
N VAL A 208 -10.40 -5.44 8.06
CA VAL A 208 -9.39 -5.66 9.12
C VAL A 208 -8.09 -4.96 8.77
N ALA A 209 -7.57 -5.16 7.55
CA ALA A 209 -6.36 -4.47 7.10
C ALA A 209 -6.50 -2.95 7.16
N ARG A 210 -7.61 -2.43 6.64
CA ARG A 210 -7.94 -1.00 6.65
C ARG A 210 -7.95 -0.42 8.08
N ARG A 211 -8.65 -1.06 9.00
CA ARG A 211 -8.76 -0.58 10.39
C ARG A 211 -7.42 -0.60 11.11
N ILE A 212 -6.66 -1.69 11.02
CA ILE A 212 -5.38 -1.80 11.72
C ILE A 212 -4.37 -0.78 11.16
N TYR A 213 -4.33 -0.56 9.85
CA TYR A 213 -3.45 0.47 9.27
C TYR A 213 -3.87 1.89 9.67
N ARG A 214 -5.17 2.20 9.66
CA ARG A 214 -5.69 3.48 10.13
C ARG A 214 -5.34 3.73 11.59
N GLN A 215 -5.38 2.67 12.43
CA GLN A 215 -5.01 2.74 13.84
C GLN A 215 -3.55 3.14 14.04
N ILE A 216 -2.62 2.78 13.14
CA ILE A 216 -1.22 3.26 13.21
C ILE A 216 -1.19 4.79 13.25
N GLY A 217 -1.96 5.45 12.38
CA GLY A 217 -2.05 6.91 12.36
C GLY A 217 -2.54 7.49 13.69
N TYR A 218 -3.55 6.87 14.31
CA TYR A 218 -4.04 7.31 15.62
C TYR A 218 -3.02 7.09 16.75
N GLU A 219 -2.25 5.99 16.69
CA GLU A 219 -1.16 5.79 17.66
C GLU A 219 -0.07 6.87 17.52
N ILE A 220 0.28 7.26 16.28
CA ILE A 220 1.24 8.34 16.04
C ILE A 220 0.74 9.67 16.61
N LEU A 221 -0.55 9.99 16.43
CA LEU A 221 -1.12 11.24 16.92
C LEU A 221 -1.15 11.36 18.45
N LYS A 222 -1.06 10.24 19.20
CA LYS A 222 -0.97 10.24 20.66
C LYS A 222 0.33 10.85 21.18
N GLU A 223 1.36 10.88 20.37
CA GLU A 223 2.67 11.45 20.76
C GLU A 223 2.64 12.98 20.92
N LYS A 224 1.65 13.67 20.36
CA LYS A 224 1.33 15.09 20.50
C LYS A 224 2.40 16.06 20.00
N ASN A 225 3.67 15.72 20.02
CA ASN A 225 4.79 16.55 19.58
C ASN A 225 5.93 15.74 18.97
N ILE A 226 6.87 16.43 18.31
CA ILE A 226 7.98 15.79 17.60
C ILE A 226 9.00 15.14 18.54
N HIS A 227 9.17 15.66 19.75
CA HIS A 227 10.10 15.08 20.73
C HIS A 227 9.63 13.69 21.15
N ASN A 228 8.36 13.56 21.58
CA ASN A 228 7.76 12.29 21.97
C ASN A 228 7.74 11.29 20.80
N TYR A 229 7.37 11.75 19.58
CA TYR A 229 7.40 10.95 18.38
C TYR A 229 8.81 10.38 18.11
N ASN A 230 9.85 11.20 18.22
CA ASN A 230 11.24 10.77 18.05
C ASN A 230 11.66 9.74 19.14
N LYS A 231 11.23 9.95 20.38
CA LYS A 231 11.50 9.04 21.51
C LYS A 231 10.79 7.70 21.35
N ALA A 232 9.55 7.70 20.86
CA ALA A 232 8.76 6.48 20.64
C ALA A 232 9.34 5.58 19.55
N GLY A 233 10.10 6.14 18.60
CA GLY A 233 10.66 5.39 17.49
C GLY A 233 9.59 4.90 16.52
N LYS A 234 9.73 3.68 16.00
CA LYS A 234 8.78 3.12 15.03
C LYS A 234 7.51 2.61 15.72
N ILE A 235 6.39 3.27 15.48
CA ILE A 235 5.11 3.03 16.15
C ILE A 235 4.34 1.89 15.45
N TYR A 236 3.85 0.94 16.24
CA TYR A 236 3.08 -0.23 15.82
C TYR A 236 1.79 -0.39 16.61
N VAL A 237 0.82 -1.07 16.01
CA VAL A 237 -0.40 -1.48 16.70
C VAL A 237 -0.12 -2.76 17.50
N SER A 238 -0.36 -2.76 18.81
CA SER A 238 -0.18 -3.91 19.67
C SER A 238 -1.13 -5.07 19.30
N LYS A 239 -0.81 -6.30 19.73
CA LYS A 239 -1.66 -7.47 19.45
C LYS A 239 -3.08 -7.28 19.98
N ILE A 240 -3.23 -6.77 21.20
CA ILE A 240 -4.53 -6.51 21.84
C ILE A 240 -5.34 -5.52 20.99
N LYS A 241 -4.72 -4.40 20.57
CA LYS A 241 -5.39 -3.42 19.69
C LYS A 241 -5.75 -4.00 18.33
N LYS A 242 -4.95 -4.92 17.77
CA LYS A 242 -5.31 -5.65 16.55
C LYS A 242 -6.56 -6.50 16.74
N CYS A 243 -6.70 -7.20 17.87
CA CYS A 243 -7.92 -7.95 18.20
C CYS A 243 -9.14 -7.02 18.27
N PHE A 244 -9.04 -5.89 18.98
CA PHE A 244 -10.12 -4.90 19.03
C PHE A 244 -10.47 -4.35 17.64
N GLN A 245 -9.48 -3.99 16.82
CA GLN A 245 -9.74 -3.50 15.46
C GLN A 245 -10.36 -4.58 14.58
N THR A 246 -10.01 -5.84 14.78
CA THR A 246 -10.63 -6.98 14.09
C THR A 246 -12.11 -7.11 14.50
N PHE A 247 -12.40 -7.02 15.79
CA PHE A 247 -13.79 -7.02 16.27
C PHE A 247 -14.60 -5.85 15.69
N PHE A 248 -14.08 -4.63 15.75
CA PHE A 248 -14.75 -3.47 15.17
C PHE A 248 -14.90 -3.55 13.65
N SER A 249 -14.12 -4.38 12.96
CA SER A 249 -14.31 -4.64 11.54
C SER A 249 -15.60 -5.38 11.23
N LEU A 250 -16.20 -6.09 12.20
CA LEU A 250 -17.54 -6.68 12.07
C LEU A 250 -18.60 -5.58 11.97
N ILE A 251 -18.46 -4.50 12.75
CA ILE A 251 -19.38 -3.35 12.68
C ILE A 251 -19.28 -2.69 11.30
N ASP A 252 -18.05 -2.45 10.78
CA ASP A 252 -17.89 -1.93 9.42
C ASP A 252 -18.50 -2.87 8.37
N PHE A 253 -18.36 -4.19 8.58
CA PHE A 253 -18.91 -5.20 7.67
C PHE A 253 -20.44 -5.09 7.60
N VAL A 254 -21.12 -5.03 8.75
CA VAL A 254 -22.58 -4.82 8.81
C VAL A 254 -22.96 -3.46 8.21
N GLN A 255 -22.22 -2.40 8.56
CA GLN A 255 -22.47 -1.06 8.04
C GLN A 255 -22.45 -1.02 6.51
N ILE A 256 -21.44 -1.62 5.86
CA ILE A 256 -21.36 -1.62 4.39
C ILE A 256 -22.45 -2.48 3.74
N LEU A 257 -23.02 -3.46 4.44
CA LEU A 257 -24.16 -4.24 3.96
C LEU A 257 -25.46 -3.44 4.00
N CYS A 258 -25.71 -2.72 5.10
CA CYS A 258 -26.97 -2.01 5.36
C CYS A 258 -27.04 -0.62 4.69
N THR A 259 -25.90 0.03 4.42
CA THR A 259 -25.89 1.40 3.89
C THR A 259 -26.08 1.41 2.38
N LYS A 260 -27.13 2.09 1.88
CA LYS A 260 -27.24 2.40 0.45
C LYS A 260 -26.04 3.24 0.01
N THR A 261 -25.35 2.81 -1.06
CA THR A 261 -24.16 3.50 -1.57
C THR A 261 -24.50 4.92 -2.03
N LYS A 262 -24.27 5.92 -1.18
CA LYS A 262 -24.05 7.28 -1.68
C LYS A 262 -22.68 7.23 -2.39
N ARG A 263 -22.70 7.28 -3.72
CA ARG A 263 -21.46 7.51 -4.49
C ARG A 263 -20.85 8.81 -3.99
N GLN A 264 -19.86 8.72 -3.08
CA GLN A 264 -19.12 9.92 -2.72
C GLN A 264 -18.45 10.43 -4.00
N LYS A 265 -18.77 11.68 -4.38
CA LYS A 265 -18.12 12.36 -5.50
C LYS A 265 -16.61 12.25 -5.27
N ASN A 266 -15.92 11.68 -6.26
CA ASN A 266 -14.45 11.54 -6.22
C ASN A 266 -13.84 12.89 -5.83
N SER A 267 -13.08 12.90 -4.75
CA SER A 267 -12.46 14.12 -4.24
C SER A 267 -11.46 14.69 -5.26
N ASN A 268 -11.15 15.98 -5.14
CA ASN A 268 -10.06 16.63 -5.90
C ASN A 268 -8.71 15.90 -5.82
N LEU A 269 -8.52 15.05 -4.78
CA LEU A 269 -7.32 14.24 -4.58
C LEU A 269 -7.13 13.18 -5.66
N TYR A 270 -8.23 12.54 -6.09
CA TYR A 270 -8.19 11.58 -7.20
C TYR A 270 -7.96 12.26 -8.55
N SER A 271 -8.46 13.47 -8.73
CA SER A 271 -8.27 14.26 -9.96
C SER A 271 -6.77 14.55 -10.22
N ILE A 272 -5.98 14.69 -9.16
CA ILE A 272 -4.52 14.91 -9.25
C ILE A 272 -3.82 13.70 -9.87
N ILE A 273 -4.14 12.49 -9.40
CA ILE A 273 -3.58 11.24 -9.95
C ILE A 273 -4.04 11.08 -11.39
N LYS A 274 -5.33 11.29 -11.66
CA LYS A 274 -5.93 11.17 -13.01
C LYS A 274 -5.32 12.12 -14.04
N LYS A 275 -4.93 13.34 -13.64
CA LYS A 275 -4.27 14.31 -14.53
C LYS A 275 -2.87 13.85 -14.98
N LYS A 276 -2.17 13.05 -14.17
CA LYS A 276 -0.81 12.59 -14.43
C LYS A 276 -0.74 11.17 -15.00
N ILE A 277 -1.77 10.35 -14.74
CA ILE A 277 -1.82 8.94 -15.14
C ILE A 277 -3.19 8.65 -15.74
N ASN A 278 -3.21 8.06 -16.92
CA ASN A 278 -4.45 7.58 -17.52
C ASN A 278 -4.93 6.31 -16.79
N LEU A 279 -5.72 6.50 -15.72
CA LEU A 279 -6.23 5.38 -14.91
C LEU A 279 -7.22 4.48 -15.67
N TYR A 280 -7.81 4.93 -16.78
CA TYR A 280 -8.69 4.09 -17.60
C TYR A 280 -7.94 2.90 -18.22
N GLU A 281 -6.64 3.06 -18.48
CA GLU A 281 -5.81 2.00 -19.05
C GLU A 281 -5.25 1.03 -17.98
N ARG A 282 -5.47 1.31 -16.70
CA ARG A 282 -5.02 0.51 -15.55
C ARG A 282 -6.20 -0.24 -14.90
N ILE A 283 -7.37 0.34 -14.93
CA ILE A 283 -8.62 -0.21 -14.41
C ILE A 283 -9.34 -1.05 -15.48
#